data_267f6b1b8464e403a20d47bff691c649
#
_entry.id   267f6b1b8464e403a20d47bff691c649
#
_cell.length_a   1.000
_cell.length_b   1.000
_cell.length_c   1.000
_cell.angle_alpha   90.00
_cell.angle_beta   90.00
_cell.angle_gamma   90.00
#
_symmetry.space_group_name_H-M   'P 1'
#
loop_
_entity.id
_entity.type
_entity.pdbx_description
1 polymer ?
#
loop_
_entity_poly.entity_id
_entity_poly.type
_entity_poly.pdbx_seq_one_letter_code
_entity_poly.pdbx_strand_id
1 'polypeptide(L)'
;LVGSEMCIRDRDQLDASVDGVYDLSSSASADLTQINKALDHSCKLLDKASAKISDTTGKISQMQSGGDFSQLEELISGDSSVIGEFLAAPVSLKTNQVYKIENYGSSMAPFYSTLSIWIGGIVLVAMLKTGVSTKCTEGLKKVKPHQEYLGRYLIFLIVGLLQSTLICLGDLLYLGIQCKHPFLFMLAGWFSSIVYVNIIYTLTVSFGDIGKAVSVVLLVMQVAGSGGTFPIEVAPAFFKAVYPLLPFVHSMAAFRETIGGMYGMTY
;
A
#
# COMPACT_ATOMS: atom_id res chain seq x y z
N LEU A 1 -33.27 34.96 -14.81
CA LEU A 1 -33.91 33.62 -14.80
C LEU A 1 -32.90 32.47 -14.75
N VAL A 2 -31.70 32.57 -15.37
CA VAL A 2 -30.67 31.52 -15.36
C VAL A 2 -30.00 31.34 -13.98
N GLY A 3 -29.85 32.41 -13.19
CA GLY A 3 -29.24 32.34 -11.86
C GLY A 3 -30.13 31.68 -10.79
N SER A 4 -31.44 31.69 -10.97
CA SER A 4 -32.39 31.08 -10.04
C SER A 4 -32.44 29.54 -10.16
N GLU A 5 -32.33 29.00 -11.37
CA GLU A 5 -32.30 27.54 -11.60
C GLU A 5 -30.98 26.91 -11.12
N MET A 6 -29.87 27.63 -11.21
CA MET A 6 -28.58 27.19 -10.74
C MET A 6 -28.54 27.08 -9.20
N CYS A 7 -29.13 28.06 -8.49
CA CYS A 7 -29.23 28.00 -7.03
C CYS A 7 -30.18 26.90 -6.52
N ILE A 8 -31.23 26.57 -7.28
CA ILE A 8 -32.17 25.50 -6.90
C ILE A 8 -31.46 24.13 -7.08
N ARG A 9 -30.72 23.92 -8.16
CA ARG A 9 -29.98 22.70 -8.45
C ARG A 9 -28.85 22.42 -7.42
N ASP A 10 -28.14 23.47 -6.99
CA ASP A 10 -27.12 23.37 -5.97
C ASP A 10 -27.72 23.00 -4.59
N ARG A 11 -28.90 23.50 -4.30
CA ARG A 11 -29.63 23.21 -3.07
C ARG A 11 -30.12 21.77 -3.03
N ASP A 12 -30.66 21.25 -4.15
CA ASP A 12 -31.10 19.86 -4.27
C ASP A 12 -29.91 18.87 -4.15
N GLN A 13 -28.75 19.24 -4.68
CA GLN A 13 -27.52 18.46 -4.51
C GLN A 13 -27.00 18.48 -3.05
N LEU A 14 -27.14 19.61 -2.38
CA LEU A 14 -26.75 19.73 -0.97
C LEU A 14 -27.67 18.88 -0.08
N ASP A 15 -28.99 18.94 -0.31
CA ASP A 15 -29.97 18.14 0.42
C ASP A 15 -29.72 16.63 0.20
N ALA A 16 -29.47 16.18 -1.03
CA ALA A 16 -29.13 14.79 -1.33
C ALA A 16 -27.81 14.34 -0.65
N SER A 17 -26.83 15.25 -0.53
CA SER A 17 -25.57 14.96 0.17
C SER A 17 -25.75 14.88 1.67
N VAL A 18 -26.61 15.71 2.27
CA VAL A 18 -26.96 15.69 3.69
C VAL A 18 -27.73 14.42 4.02
N ASP A 19 -28.68 14.01 3.18
CA ASP A 19 -29.41 12.75 3.34
C ASP A 19 -28.48 11.54 3.27
N GLY A 20 -27.50 11.53 2.35
CA GLY A 20 -26.49 10.49 2.26
C GLY A 20 -25.60 10.40 3.49
N VAL A 21 -25.23 11.53 4.09
CA VAL A 21 -24.47 11.57 5.35
C VAL A 21 -25.33 11.08 6.53
N TYR A 22 -26.62 11.39 6.54
CA TYR A 22 -27.55 10.92 7.57
C TYR A 22 -27.75 9.40 7.51
N ASP A 23 -27.91 8.85 6.30
CA ASP A 23 -28.02 7.41 6.08
C ASP A 23 -26.74 6.67 6.47
N LEU A 24 -25.57 7.21 6.13
CA LEU A 24 -24.28 6.66 6.52
C LEU A 24 -24.09 6.70 8.05
N SER A 25 -24.48 7.79 8.69
CA SER A 25 -24.43 7.94 10.15
C SER A 25 -25.37 6.97 10.86
N SER A 26 -26.59 6.76 10.33
CA SER A 26 -27.56 5.82 10.86
C SER A 26 -27.10 4.38 10.73
N SER A 27 -26.51 4.02 9.58
CA SER A 27 -25.92 2.69 9.32
C SER A 27 -24.73 2.42 10.25
N ALA A 28 -23.83 3.40 10.42
CA ALA A 28 -22.70 3.28 11.34
C ALA A 28 -23.17 3.11 12.81
N SER A 29 -24.25 3.79 13.21
CA SER A 29 -24.85 3.63 14.54
C SER A 29 -25.47 2.25 14.74
N ALA A 30 -26.11 1.70 13.72
CA ALA A 30 -26.66 0.35 13.73
C ALA A 30 -25.55 -0.72 13.85
N ASP A 31 -24.44 -0.54 13.10
CA ASP A 31 -23.29 -1.44 13.16
C ASP A 31 -22.59 -1.39 14.52
N LEU A 32 -22.42 -0.21 15.12
CA LEU A 32 -21.91 -0.06 16.49
C LEU A 32 -22.81 -0.76 17.51
N THR A 33 -24.11 -0.73 17.31
CA THR A 33 -25.06 -1.42 18.17
C THR A 33 -24.93 -2.94 18.05
N GLN A 34 -24.67 -3.47 16.83
CA GLN A 34 -24.42 -4.90 16.62
C GLN A 34 -23.09 -5.34 17.23
N ILE A 35 -22.05 -4.52 17.10
CA ILE A 35 -20.74 -4.77 17.72
C ILE A 35 -20.87 -4.81 19.25
N ASN A 36 -21.58 -3.87 19.85
CA ASN A 36 -21.82 -3.87 21.28
C ASN A 36 -22.60 -5.11 21.75
N LYS A 37 -23.60 -5.56 21.00
CA LYS A 37 -24.30 -6.82 21.31
C LYS A 37 -23.41 -8.05 21.20
N ALA A 38 -22.52 -8.09 20.20
CA ALA A 38 -21.55 -9.17 20.03
C ALA A 38 -20.53 -9.20 21.18
N LEU A 39 -20.04 -8.02 21.60
CA LEU A 39 -19.15 -7.88 22.75
C LEU A 39 -19.85 -8.33 24.05
N ASP A 40 -21.08 -7.89 24.31
CA ASP A 40 -21.87 -8.31 25.49
C ASP A 40 -22.11 -9.83 25.49
N HIS A 41 -22.40 -10.42 24.34
CA HIS A 41 -22.51 -11.86 24.19
C HIS A 41 -21.17 -12.59 24.47
N SER A 42 -20.07 -12.05 24.00
CA SER A 42 -18.73 -12.59 24.25
C SER A 42 -18.35 -12.50 25.73
N CYS A 43 -18.65 -11.39 26.39
CA CYS A 43 -18.47 -11.25 27.86
C CYS A 43 -19.29 -12.29 28.62
N LYS A 44 -20.55 -12.48 28.27
CA LYS A 44 -21.41 -13.50 28.90
C LYS A 44 -20.93 -14.93 28.68
N LEU A 45 -20.34 -15.23 27.53
CA LEU A 45 -19.70 -16.53 27.25
C LEU A 45 -18.46 -16.72 28.10
N LEU A 46 -17.63 -15.69 28.25
CA LEU A 46 -16.43 -15.70 29.11
C LEU A 46 -16.80 -15.90 30.59
N ASP A 47 -17.84 -15.21 31.08
CA ASP A 47 -18.35 -15.37 32.44
C ASP A 47 -18.84 -16.81 32.69
N LYS A 48 -19.58 -17.39 31.72
CA LYS A 48 -20.04 -18.79 31.82
C LYS A 48 -18.87 -19.78 31.80
N ALA A 49 -17.86 -19.53 30.96
CA ALA A 49 -16.66 -20.36 30.90
C ALA A 49 -15.87 -20.27 32.22
N SER A 50 -15.70 -19.07 32.78
CA SER A 50 -15.05 -18.83 34.03
C SER A 50 -15.77 -19.53 35.19
N ALA A 51 -17.11 -19.41 35.26
CA ALA A 51 -17.93 -20.09 36.28
C ALA A 51 -17.83 -21.62 36.17
N LYS A 52 -17.79 -22.17 34.94
CA LYS A 52 -17.68 -23.60 34.71
C LYS A 52 -16.29 -24.13 35.06
N ILE A 53 -15.23 -23.35 34.79
CA ILE A 53 -13.86 -23.67 35.20
C ILE A 53 -13.76 -23.67 36.73
N SER A 54 -14.33 -22.66 37.41
CA SER A 54 -14.37 -22.58 38.88
C SER A 54 -15.12 -23.75 39.51
N ASP A 55 -16.28 -24.15 38.95
CA ASP A 55 -17.03 -25.33 39.42
C ASP A 55 -16.23 -26.63 39.18
N THR A 56 -15.55 -26.77 38.06
CA THR A 56 -14.73 -27.94 37.78
C THR A 56 -13.51 -28.00 38.70
N THR A 57 -12.89 -26.85 38.98
CA THR A 57 -11.75 -26.76 39.94
C THR A 57 -12.24 -27.09 41.35
N GLY A 58 -13.41 -26.62 41.77
CA GLY A 58 -14.01 -26.99 43.05
C GLY A 58 -14.29 -28.49 43.20
N LYS A 59 -14.80 -29.15 42.14
CA LYS A 59 -15.01 -30.58 42.08
C LYS A 59 -13.73 -31.40 42.13
N ILE A 60 -12.69 -30.93 41.43
CA ILE A 60 -11.38 -31.55 41.48
C ILE A 60 -10.78 -31.43 42.88
N SER A 61 -10.89 -30.29 43.54
CA SER A 61 -10.42 -30.08 44.91
C SER A 61 -11.18 -30.98 45.94
N GLN A 62 -12.45 -31.26 45.71
CA GLN A 62 -13.20 -32.21 46.51
C GLN A 62 -12.82 -33.68 46.29
N MET A 63 -12.43 -34.04 45.09
CA MET A 63 -11.88 -35.38 44.77
C MET A 63 -10.49 -35.62 45.34
N GLN A 64 -9.74 -34.54 45.59
CA GLN A 64 -8.38 -34.58 46.13
C GLN A 64 -8.30 -35.03 47.61
N SER A 65 -9.39 -34.98 48.33
CA SER A 65 -9.47 -35.46 49.73
C SER A 65 -9.45 -36.99 49.88
N GLY A 66 -9.31 -37.77 48.81
CA GLY A 66 -9.42 -39.23 48.83
C GLY A 66 -8.40 -40.06 48.06
N GLY A 67 -7.38 -39.49 47.46
CA GLY A 67 -6.41 -40.27 46.68
C GLY A 67 -5.20 -39.45 46.19
N ASP A 68 -4.12 -40.15 45.96
CA ASP A 68 -2.80 -39.62 45.58
C ASP A 68 -2.78 -38.99 44.18
N PHE A 69 -3.13 -37.70 44.13
CA PHE A 69 -3.18 -36.89 42.91
C PHE A 69 -2.10 -35.80 42.84
N SER A 70 -0.98 -35.95 43.55
CA SER A 70 0.12 -34.98 43.61
C SER A 70 0.71 -34.62 42.22
N GLN A 71 0.69 -35.56 41.26
CA GLN A 71 1.16 -35.30 39.88
C GLN A 71 0.14 -34.50 39.05
N LEU A 72 -1.16 -34.59 39.36
CA LEU A 72 -2.20 -33.81 38.70
C LEU A 72 -2.23 -32.36 39.24
N GLU A 73 -1.88 -32.19 40.54
CA GLU A 73 -1.76 -30.87 41.18
C GLU A 73 -0.61 -30.05 40.61
N GLU A 74 0.53 -30.72 40.31
CA GLU A 74 1.68 -30.08 39.65
C GLU A 74 1.38 -29.67 38.18
N LEU A 75 0.54 -30.42 37.47
CA LEU A 75 0.09 -30.11 36.13
C LEU A 75 -0.99 -29.00 36.09
N ILE A 76 -1.82 -28.88 37.12
CA ILE A 76 -2.92 -27.90 37.21
C ILE A 76 -2.47 -26.62 37.93
N SER A 77 -1.56 -26.72 38.90
CA SER A 77 -0.96 -25.54 39.56
C SER A 77 0.16 -24.89 38.75
N GLY A 78 0.60 -25.53 37.65
CA GLY A 78 1.42 -24.94 36.64
C GLY A 78 0.69 -23.81 35.95
N ASP A 79 0.92 -22.61 36.47
CA ASP A 79 0.61 -21.29 35.92
C ASP A 79 -0.76 -21.17 35.21
N SER A 80 -1.78 -20.85 35.99
CA SER A 80 -3.14 -20.56 35.46
C SER A 80 -3.15 -19.47 34.36
N SER A 81 -2.04 -18.70 34.24
CA SER A 81 -1.80 -17.76 33.16
C SER A 81 -1.60 -18.47 31.82
N VAL A 82 -0.91 -19.61 31.78
CA VAL A 82 -0.68 -20.40 30.56
C VAL A 82 -1.97 -21.04 30.05
N ILE A 83 -2.82 -21.53 30.95
CA ILE A 83 -4.14 -22.08 30.57
C ILE A 83 -5.08 -20.95 30.13
N GLY A 84 -5.05 -19.80 30.81
CA GLY A 84 -5.79 -18.61 30.42
C GLY A 84 -5.36 -18.08 29.06
N GLU A 85 -4.07 -18.04 28.78
CA GLU A 85 -3.49 -17.61 27.49
C GLU A 85 -3.80 -18.60 26.37
N PHE A 86 -3.77 -19.93 26.65
CA PHE A 86 -4.16 -20.96 25.67
C PHE A 86 -5.66 -20.92 25.36
N LEU A 87 -6.52 -20.66 26.32
CA LEU A 87 -7.98 -20.52 26.12
C LEU A 87 -8.35 -19.18 25.46
N ALA A 88 -7.59 -18.12 25.72
CA ALA A 88 -7.78 -16.81 25.10
C ALA A 88 -7.26 -16.76 23.64
N ALA A 89 -6.24 -17.57 23.35
CA ALA A 89 -5.64 -17.66 22.01
C ALA A 89 -5.35 -19.13 21.65
N PRO A 90 -6.40 -19.92 21.28
CA PRO A 90 -6.24 -21.34 20.96
C PRO A 90 -5.41 -21.62 19.72
N VAL A 91 -5.00 -20.57 19.01
CA VAL A 91 -4.13 -20.64 17.83
C VAL A 91 -2.93 -19.72 18.06
N SER A 92 -1.75 -20.30 18.24
CA SER A 92 -0.50 -19.54 18.19
C SER A 92 -0.11 -19.33 16.72
N LEU A 93 -0.23 -18.08 16.25
CA LEU A 93 0.24 -17.71 14.93
C LEU A 93 1.78 -17.63 14.94
N LYS A 94 2.46 -18.63 14.39
CA LYS A 94 3.90 -18.56 14.16
C LYS A 94 4.15 -17.80 12.85
N THR A 95 4.31 -16.48 12.95
CA THR A 95 4.61 -15.63 11.80
C THR A 95 6.09 -15.72 11.48
N ASN A 96 6.44 -16.38 10.38
CA ASN A 96 7.78 -16.34 9.82
C ASN A 96 7.87 -15.13 8.88
N GLN A 97 8.42 -14.02 9.39
CA GLN A 97 8.63 -12.83 8.58
C GLN A 97 9.86 -13.03 7.68
N VAL A 98 9.66 -13.08 6.36
CA VAL A 98 10.73 -13.11 5.36
C VAL A 98 11.46 -11.76 5.37
N TYR A 99 10.73 -10.66 5.42
CA TYR A 99 11.26 -9.31 5.59
C TYR A 99 10.80 -8.75 6.94
N LYS A 100 11.75 -8.58 7.87
CA LYS A 100 11.43 -7.96 9.15
C LYS A 100 11.34 -6.45 8.99
N ILE A 101 10.13 -5.93 8.97
CA ILE A 101 9.84 -4.49 8.88
C ILE A 101 9.20 -4.05 10.20
N GLU A 102 9.79 -3.05 10.86
CA GLU A 102 9.41 -2.65 12.22
C GLU A 102 8.17 -1.75 12.24
N ASN A 103 7.94 -1.00 11.16
CA ASN A 103 6.82 -0.05 11.13
C ASN A 103 6.08 -0.06 9.78
N TYR A 104 4.83 0.34 9.83
CA TYR A 104 3.95 0.39 8.66
C TYR A 104 4.44 1.35 7.57
N GLY A 105 5.05 2.48 7.96
CA GLY A 105 5.61 3.46 7.01
C GLY A 105 6.68 2.86 6.12
N SER A 106 7.64 2.13 6.70
CA SER A 106 8.67 1.40 5.94
C SER A 106 8.09 0.30 5.05
N SER A 107 7.00 -0.35 5.49
CA SER A 107 6.29 -1.35 4.67
C SER A 107 5.64 -0.75 3.43
N MET A 108 5.10 0.46 3.55
CA MET A 108 4.40 1.15 2.46
C MET A 108 5.31 2.02 1.59
N ALA A 109 6.53 2.34 2.06
CA ALA A 109 7.49 3.16 1.31
C ALA A 109 7.72 2.68 -0.13
N PRO A 110 7.90 1.37 -0.44
CA PRO A 110 8.08 0.90 -1.80
C PRO A 110 6.96 1.34 -2.75
N PHE A 111 5.72 1.29 -2.28
CA PHE A 111 4.57 1.68 -3.06
C PHE A 111 4.52 3.20 -3.30
N TYR A 112 4.65 4.00 -2.24
CA TYR A 112 4.54 5.45 -2.35
C TYR A 112 5.73 6.07 -3.09
N SER A 113 6.95 5.58 -2.91
CA SER A 113 8.12 6.05 -3.65
C SER A 113 8.00 5.76 -5.13
N THR A 114 7.57 4.54 -5.50
CA THR A 114 7.29 4.15 -6.88
C THR A 114 6.21 5.02 -7.51
N LEU A 115 5.11 5.25 -6.79
CA LEU A 115 4.01 6.11 -7.21
C LEU A 115 4.47 7.55 -7.44
N SER A 116 5.26 8.09 -6.52
CA SER A 116 5.78 9.47 -6.59
C SER A 116 6.70 9.67 -7.80
N ILE A 117 7.54 8.69 -8.12
CA ILE A 117 8.43 8.75 -9.31
C ILE A 117 7.60 8.77 -10.60
N TRP A 118 6.54 7.95 -10.69
CA TRP A 118 5.68 7.95 -11.89
C TRP A 118 4.92 9.25 -12.04
N ILE A 119 4.28 9.75 -10.97
CA ILE A 119 3.58 11.04 -10.98
C ILE A 119 4.55 12.16 -11.35
N GLY A 120 5.77 12.14 -10.81
CA GLY A 120 6.83 13.06 -11.19
C GLY A 120 7.08 13.09 -12.70
N GLY A 121 7.14 11.93 -13.34
CA GLY A 121 7.24 11.81 -14.80
C GLY A 121 6.05 12.43 -15.55
N ILE A 122 4.82 12.21 -15.08
CA ILE A 122 3.61 12.83 -15.67
C ILE A 122 3.67 14.35 -15.54
N VAL A 123 4.06 14.87 -14.38
CA VAL A 123 4.20 16.31 -14.15
C VAL A 123 5.26 16.91 -15.08
N LEU A 124 6.37 16.21 -15.29
CA LEU A 124 7.42 16.66 -16.22
C LEU A 124 6.87 16.89 -17.64
N VAL A 125 6.15 15.92 -18.21
CA VAL A 125 5.58 16.06 -19.56
C VAL A 125 4.40 17.03 -19.62
N ALA A 126 3.80 17.36 -18.48
CA ALA A 126 2.79 18.40 -18.38
C ALA A 126 3.41 19.81 -18.39
N MET A 127 4.54 19.99 -17.68
CA MET A 127 5.21 21.28 -17.52
C MET A 127 6.19 21.61 -18.63
N LEU A 128 6.91 20.64 -19.15
CA LEU A 128 7.92 20.82 -20.17
C LEU A 128 7.39 20.47 -21.56
N LYS A 129 7.69 21.31 -22.54
CA LYS A 129 7.36 21.02 -23.95
C LYS A 129 8.17 19.81 -24.43
N THR A 130 7.50 18.81 -24.95
CA THR A 130 8.13 17.59 -25.48
C THR A 130 8.69 17.77 -26.89
N GLY A 131 8.11 18.66 -27.69
CA GLY A 131 8.60 18.98 -29.02
C GLY A 131 9.72 20.02 -29.01
N VAL A 132 10.59 19.95 -30.01
CA VAL A 132 11.66 20.94 -30.26
C VAL A 132 11.09 22.09 -31.06
N SER A 133 11.40 23.33 -30.66
CA SER A 133 11.01 24.52 -31.44
C SER A 133 11.82 24.63 -32.72
N THR A 134 11.19 24.97 -33.82
CA THR A 134 11.83 25.21 -35.11
C THR A 134 12.98 26.22 -35.03
N LYS A 135 12.88 27.20 -34.10
CA LYS A 135 13.95 28.17 -33.83
C LYS A 135 15.24 27.53 -33.32
N CYS A 136 15.17 26.40 -32.61
CA CYS A 136 16.33 25.69 -32.11
C CYS A 136 17.01 24.84 -33.18
N THR A 137 16.33 24.56 -34.29
CA THR A 137 16.87 23.80 -35.43
C THR A 137 17.31 24.71 -36.60
N GLU A 138 17.01 26.01 -36.54
CA GLU A 138 17.48 26.99 -37.49
C GLU A 138 19.03 27.09 -37.42
N GLY A 139 19.71 26.65 -38.50
CA GLY A 139 21.16 26.61 -38.56
C GLY A 139 21.78 25.23 -38.48
N LEU A 140 21.03 24.20 -38.16
CA LEU A 140 21.51 22.80 -38.16
C LEU A 140 21.17 22.14 -39.50
N LYS A 141 22.19 21.66 -40.21
CA LYS A 141 22.00 20.91 -41.47
C LYS A 141 21.39 19.54 -41.18
N LYS A 142 20.10 19.32 -41.54
CA LYS A 142 19.37 18.03 -41.49
C LYS A 142 19.43 17.31 -40.14
N VAL A 143 18.65 17.76 -39.19
CA VAL A 143 18.42 17.05 -37.92
C VAL A 143 17.57 15.79 -38.20
N LYS A 144 18.09 14.61 -37.79
CA LYS A 144 17.34 13.35 -37.91
C LYS A 144 16.35 13.22 -36.75
N PRO A 145 15.13 12.59 -36.91
CA PRO A 145 14.12 12.48 -35.85
C PRO A 145 14.64 11.85 -34.56
N HIS A 146 15.54 10.87 -34.63
CA HIS A 146 16.12 10.25 -33.45
C HIS A 146 17.04 11.20 -32.64
N GLN A 147 17.72 12.15 -33.33
CA GLN A 147 18.56 13.14 -32.65
C GLN A 147 17.72 14.17 -31.91
N GLU A 148 16.59 14.57 -32.50
CA GLU A 148 15.63 15.44 -31.87
C GLU A 148 15.00 14.77 -30.64
N TYR A 149 14.57 13.51 -30.79
CA TYR A 149 14.03 12.70 -29.69
C TYR A 149 15.01 12.56 -28.52
N LEU A 150 16.23 12.10 -28.79
CA LEU A 150 17.24 11.87 -27.76
C LEU A 150 17.74 13.16 -27.11
N GLY A 151 17.94 14.21 -27.90
CA GLY A 151 18.37 15.51 -27.37
C GLY A 151 17.35 16.10 -26.41
N ARG A 152 16.06 15.96 -26.71
CA ARG A 152 14.99 16.43 -25.84
C ARG A 152 14.79 15.50 -24.64
N TYR A 153 14.83 14.19 -24.87
CA TYR A 153 14.71 13.18 -23.80
C TYR A 153 15.76 13.37 -22.70
N LEU A 154 16.98 13.78 -23.05
CA LEU A 154 18.07 13.98 -22.08
C LEU A 154 17.66 14.99 -20.96
N ILE A 155 16.93 16.04 -21.31
CA ILE A 155 16.44 17.02 -20.32
C ILE A 155 15.45 16.34 -19.37
N PHE A 156 14.51 15.56 -19.89
CA PHE A 156 13.53 14.81 -19.08
C PHE A 156 14.22 13.79 -18.17
N LEU A 157 15.23 13.11 -18.69
CA LEU A 157 16.03 12.14 -17.95
C LEU A 157 16.76 12.81 -16.77
N ILE A 158 17.45 13.92 -17.01
CA ILE A 158 18.20 14.63 -15.95
C ILE A 158 17.24 15.11 -14.86
N VAL A 159 16.12 15.75 -15.23
CA VAL A 159 15.14 16.24 -14.25
C VAL A 159 14.47 15.07 -13.54
N GLY A 160 14.14 13.99 -14.23
CA GLY A 160 13.58 12.78 -13.62
C GLY A 160 14.54 12.13 -12.62
N LEU A 161 15.83 12.07 -12.92
CA LEU A 161 16.84 11.58 -11.96
C LEU A 161 16.97 12.49 -10.75
N LEU A 162 16.91 13.81 -10.92
CA LEU A 162 16.90 14.75 -9.79
C LEU A 162 15.66 14.57 -8.92
N GLN A 163 14.48 14.43 -9.51
CA GLN A 163 13.24 14.16 -8.77
C GLN A 163 13.32 12.84 -8.00
N SER A 164 13.76 11.77 -8.64
CA SER A 164 13.93 10.46 -8.01
C SER A 164 14.95 10.51 -6.87
N THR A 165 16.04 11.25 -7.03
CA THR A 165 17.03 11.47 -5.98
C THR A 165 16.40 12.17 -4.77
N LEU A 166 15.61 13.22 -5.00
CA LEU A 166 14.92 13.95 -3.92
C LEU A 166 13.90 13.06 -3.19
N ILE A 167 13.16 12.24 -3.91
CA ILE A 167 12.20 11.30 -3.33
C ILE A 167 12.94 10.29 -2.44
N CYS A 168 13.96 9.62 -2.98
CA CYS A 168 14.69 8.59 -2.23
C CYS A 168 15.47 9.19 -1.03
N LEU A 169 16.04 10.39 -1.16
CA LEU A 169 16.66 11.08 -0.03
C LEU A 169 15.62 11.51 1.00
N GLY A 170 14.45 11.96 0.56
CA GLY A 170 13.33 12.29 1.44
C GLY A 170 12.88 11.08 2.26
N ASP A 171 12.76 9.92 1.63
CA ASP A 171 12.41 8.67 2.29
C ASP A 171 13.46 8.27 3.33
N LEU A 172 14.75 8.34 2.97
CA LEU A 172 15.85 7.90 3.84
C LEU A 172 16.14 8.89 4.97
N LEU A 173 16.17 10.21 4.69
CA LEU A 173 16.63 11.23 5.63
C LEU A 173 15.49 11.91 6.39
N TYR A 174 14.38 12.18 5.71
CA TYR A 174 13.25 12.91 6.30
C TYR A 174 12.22 11.97 6.94
N LEU A 175 11.79 10.94 6.21
CA LEU A 175 10.87 9.95 6.73
C LEU A 175 11.56 8.91 7.61
N GLY A 176 12.87 8.74 7.48
CA GLY A 176 13.66 7.81 8.28
C GLY A 176 13.20 6.36 8.12
N ILE A 177 12.87 5.95 6.88
CA ILE A 177 12.45 4.57 6.62
C ILE A 177 13.57 3.59 6.98
N GLN A 178 13.19 2.43 7.49
CA GLN A 178 14.11 1.32 7.70
C GLN A 178 14.65 0.87 6.33
N CYS A 179 15.95 0.97 6.11
CA CYS A 179 16.57 0.54 4.86
C CYS A 179 17.91 -0.13 5.15
N LYS A 180 18.05 -1.41 4.76
CA LYS A 180 19.29 -2.16 4.95
C LYS A 180 20.36 -1.75 3.95
N HIS A 181 19.96 -1.40 2.72
CA HIS A 181 20.88 -1.07 1.64
C HIS A 181 20.54 0.30 0.99
N PRO A 182 20.87 1.44 1.66
CA PRO A 182 20.48 2.77 1.18
C PRO A 182 20.99 3.10 -0.23
N PHE A 183 22.20 2.67 -0.57
CA PHE A 183 22.78 2.89 -1.90
C PHE A 183 22.00 2.14 -3.00
N LEU A 184 21.62 0.89 -2.74
CA LEU A 184 20.81 0.11 -3.68
C LEU A 184 19.39 0.68 -3.81
N PHE A 185 18.86 1.24 -2.72
CA PHE A 185 17.57 1.95 -2.74
C PHE A 185 17.62 3.15 -3.70
N MET A 186 18.68 3.96 -3.64
CA MET A 186 18.91 5.06 -4.58
C MET A 186 19.03 4.56 -6.03
N LEU A 187 19.79 3.49 -6.27
CA LEU A 187 19.92 2.88 -7.61
C LEU A 187 18.56 2.39 -8.13
N ALA A 188 17.77 1.70 -7.31
CA ALA A 188 16.44 1.25 -7.68
C ALA A 188 15.53 2.44 -8.08
N GLY A 189 15.61 3.56 -7.34
CA GLY A 189 14.92 4.79 -7.67
C GLY A 189 15.34 5.37 -9.01
N TRP A 190 16.65 5.43 -9.29
CA TRP A 190 17.16 5.93 -10.56
C TRP A 190 16.77 5.06 -11.75
N PHE A 191 16.89 3.74 -11.65
CA PHE A 191 16.45 2.82 -12.70
C PHE A 191 14.95 2.93 -12.95
N SER A 192 14.14 2.98 -11.89
CA SER A 192 12.69 3.18 -12.00
C SER A 192 12.37 4.50 -12.71
N SER A 193 13.06 5.58 -12.35
CA SER A 193 12.88 6.90 -12.97
C SER A 193 13.23 6.89 -14.47
N ILE A 194 14.35 6.27 -14.86
CA ILE A 194 14.74 6.14 -16.26
C ILE A 194 13.64 5.43 -17.07
N VAL A 195 13.13 4.31 -16.57
CA VAL A 195 12.09 3.53 -17.24
C VAL A 195 10.78 4.33 -17.33
N TYR A 196 10.35 4.93 -16.24
CA TYR A 196 9.07 5.64 -16.19
C TYR A 196 9.07 6.90 -17.05
N VAL A 197 10.11 7.71 -16.93
CA VAL A 197 10.27 8.91 -17.76
C VAL A 197 10.34 8.53 -19.24
N ASN A 198 11.02 7.43 -19.60
CA ASN A 198 11.07 6.96 -20.98
C ASN A 198 9.70 6.58 -21.50
N ILE A 199 8.92 5.78 -20.76
CA ILE A 199 7.57 5.35 -21.17
C ILE A 199 6.67 6.58 -21.34
N ILE A 200 6.60 7.46 -20.33
CA ILE A 200 5.72 8.62 -20.32
C ILE A 200 6.10 9.62 -21.41
N TYR A 201 7.40 9.88 -21.60
CA TYR A 201 7.93 10.76 -22.63
C TYR A 201 7.61 10.22 -24.02
N THR A 202 7.85 8.93 -24.27
CA THR A 202 7.58 8.29 -25.57
C THR A 202 6.10 8.34 -25.91
N LEU A 203 5.23 8.03 -24.97
CA LEU A 203 3.78 8.13 -25.16
C LEU A 203 3.36 9.56 -25.48
N THR A 204 3.91 10.54 -24.78
CA THR A 204 3.57 11.95 -25.01
C THR A 204 4.10 12.46 -26.35
N VAL A 205 5.32 12.07 -26.75
CA VAL A 205 5.86 12.48 -28.06
C VAL A 205 5.10 11.82 -29.20
N SER A 206 4.68 10.56 -29.05
CA SER A 206 3.99 9.80 -30.10
C SER A 206 2.52 10.23 -30.27
N PHE A 207 1.81 10.52 -29.19
CA PHE A 207 0.37 10.73 -29.18
C PHE A 207 -0.07 12.12 -28.64
N GLY A 208 0.89 12.98 -28.28
CA GLY A 208 0.58 14.29 -27.73
C GLY A 208 -0.19 14.23 -26.42
N ASP A 209 -1.30 14.99 -26.35
CA ASP A 209 -2.14 15.04 -25.13
C ASP A 209 -2.84 13.71 -24.84
N ILE A 210 -3.15 12.92 -25.88
CA ILE A 210 -3.67 11.55 -25.71
C ILE A 210 -2.64 10.67 -24.98
N GLY A 211 -1.36 10.82 -25.31
CA GLY A 211 -0.27 10.09 -24.64
C GLY A 211 -0.17 10.41 -23.15
N LYS A 212 -0.40 11.66 -22.75
CA LYS A 212 -0.49 12.06 -21.34
C LYS A 212 -1.68 11.37 -20.65
N ALA A 213 -2.85 11.37 -21.30
CA ALA A 213 -4.03 10.69 -20.76
C ALA A 213 -3.81 9.18 -20.60
N VAL A 214 -3.19 8.53 -21.57
CA VAL A 214 -2.80 7.10 -21.48
C VAL A 214 -1.85 6.85 -20.30
N SER A 215 -0.88 7.75 -20.06
CA SER A 215 0.04 7.63 -18.93
C SER A 215 -0.67 7.70 -17.58
N VAL A 216 -1.75 8.48 -17.47
CA VAL A 216 -2.61 8.53 -16.28
C VAL A 216 -3.44 7.26 -16.14
N VAL A 217 -4.01 6.74 -17.22
CA VAL A 217 -4.73 5.45 -17.21
C VAL A 217 -3.80 4.31 -16.79
N LEU A 218 -2.58 4.28 -17.32
CA LEU A 218 -1.56 3.31 -16.89
C LEU A 218 -1.24 3.44 -15.41
N LEU A 219 -1.17 4.67 -14.87
CA LEU A 219 -1.00 4.88 -13.43
C LEU A 219 -2.10 4.20 -12.62
N VAL A 220 -3.36 4.44 -12.97
CA VAL A 220 -4.50 3.84 -12.28
C VAL A 220 -4.45 2.31 -12.34
N MET A 221 -4.14 1.76 -13.50
CA MET A 221 -3.96 0.30 -13.65
C MET A 221 -2.83 -0.23 -12.78
N GLN A 222 -1.71 0.48 -12.70
CA GLN A 222 -0.56 0.08 -11.89
C GLN A 222 -0.87 0.14 -10.39
N VAL A 223 -1.55 1.20 -9.93
CA VAL A 223 -1.97 1.32 -8.52
C VAL A 223 -2.90 0.17 -8.13
N ALA A 224 -3.90 -0.13 -8.96
CA ALA A 224 -4.86 -1.21 -8.67
C ALA A 224 -4.28 -2.62 -8.85
N GLY A 225 -3.34 -2.80 -9.81
CA GLY A 225 -2.84 -4.11 -10.22
C GLY A 225 -1.47 -4.49 -9.68
N SER A 226 -0.78 -3.60 -8.94
CA SER A 226 0.60 -3.85 -8.51
C SER A 226 0.76 -4.70 -7.25
N GLY A 227 -0.32 -4.98 -6.53
CA GLY A 227 -0.22 -5.66 -5.24
C GLY A 227 0.47 -4.83 -4.15
N GLY A 228 0.45 -3.50 -4.28
CA GLY A 228 1.10 -2.59 -3.34
C GLY A 228 0.29 -2.36 -2.07
N THR A 229 -1.02 -2.21 -2.21
CA THR A 229 -1.95 -1.94 -1.11
C THR A 229 -2.64 -3.20 -0.58
N PHE A 230 -2.82 -4.20 -1.42
CA PHE A 230 -3.42 -5.50 -1.05
C PHE A 230 -2.79 -6.62 -1.89
N PRO A 231 -2.82 -7.88 -1.41
CA PRO A 231 -2.24 -9.01 -2.13
C PRO A 231 -2.87 -9.21 -3.51
N ILE A 232 -2.05 -9.50 -4.54
CA ILE A 232 -2.53 -9.69 -5.91
C ILE A 232 -3.45 -10.92 -6.05
N GLU A 233 -3.36 -11.85 -5.12
CA GLU A 233 -4.17 -13.07 -5.09
C GLU A 233 -5.67 -12.79 -4.96
N VAL A 234 -6.03 -11.69 -4.29
CA VAL A 234 -7.44 -11.26 -4.14
C VAL A 234 -7.93 -10.37 -5.27
N ALA A 235 -7.03 -9.96 -6.18
CA ALA A 235 -7.40 -9.12 -7.32
C ALA A 235 -8.12 -9.92 -8.41
N PRO A 236 -8.98 -9.26 -9.24
CA PRO A 236 -9.61 -9.87 -10.41
C PRO A 236 -8.60 -10.50 -11.39
N ALA A 237 -9.03 -11.54 -12.13
CA ALA A 237 -8.18 -12.29 -13.05
C ALA A 237 -7.45 -11.42 -14.08
N PHE A 238 -8.08 -10.34 -14.53
CA PHE A 238 -7.48 -9.36 -15.45
C PHE A 238 -6.18 -8.78 -14.88
N PHE A 239 -6.19 -8.32 -13.62
CA PHE A 239 -4.99 -7.73 -12.99
C PHE A 239 -3.89 -8.76 -12.79
N LYS A 240 -4.24 -10.01 -12.46
CA LYS A 240 -3.27 -11.11 -12.36
C LYS A 240 -2.55 -11.38 -13.68
N ALA A 241 -3.28 -11.32 -14.79
CA ALA A 241 -2.70 -11.52 -16.13
C ALA A 241 -1.77 -10.37 -16.55
N VAL A 242 -2.10 -9.12 -16.19
CA VAL A 242 -1.32 -7.93 -16.55
C VAL A 242 -0.17 -7.66 -15.56
N TYR A 243 -0.25 -8.21 -14.35
CA TYR A 243 0.71 -8.01 -13.26
C TYR A 243 2.20 -8.07 -13.69
N PRO A 244 2.66 -9.12 -14.40
CA PRO A 244 4.08 -9.21 -14.78
C PRO A 244 4.53 -8.15 -15.79
N LEU A 245 3.61 -7.48 -16.47
CA LEU A 245 3.90 -6.42 -17.45
C LEU A 245 3.96 -5.03 -16.81
N LEU A 246 3.51 -4.88 -15.57
CA LEU A 246 3.44 -3.60 -14.90
C LEU A 246 4.81 -3.18 -14.33
N PRO A 247 5.38 -2.04 -14.76
CA PRO A 247 6.67 -1.56 -14.26
C PRO A 247 6.69 -1.34 -12.74
N PHE A 248 5.56 -0.96 -12.14
CA PHE A 248 5.44 -0.78 -10.68
C PHE A 248 5.81 -2.03 -9.90
N VAL A 249 5.37 -3.20 -10.36
CA VAL A 249 5.62 -4.48 -9.70
C VAL A 249 7.11 -4.69 -9.48
N HIS A 250 7.89 -4.51 -10.56
CA HIS A 250 9.33 -4.70 -10.54
C HIS A 250 10.05 -3.65 -9.69
N SER A 251 9.65 -2.38 -9.81
CA SER A 251 10.21 -1.29 -8.99
C SER A 251 9.92 -1.49 -7.51
N MET A 252 8.68 -1.84 -7.15
CA MET A 252 8.31 -2.11 -5.75
C MET A 252 9.07 -3.32 -5.19
N ALA A 253 9.24 -4.38 -5.99
CA ALA A 253 10.00 -5.54 -5.58
C ALA A 253 11.46 -5.15 -5.29
N ALA A 254 12.10 -4.39 -6.19
CA ALA A 254 13.45 -3.87 -5.99
C ALA A 254 13.55 -3.01 -4.71
N PHE A 255 12.60 -2.11 -4.47
CA PHE A 255 12.57 -1.32 -3.23
C PHE A 255 12.37 -2.19 -1.98
N ARG A 256 11.51 -3.21 -2.02
CA ARG A 256 11.29 -4.13 -0.90
C ARG A 256 12.56 -4.89 -0.53
N GLU A 257 13.32 -5.37 -1.52
CA GLU A 257 14.61 -6.04 -1.30
C GLU A 257 15.63 -5.10 -0.64
N THR A 258 15.67 -3.83 -1.02
CA THR A 258 16.61 -2.86 -0.44
C THR A 258 16.23 -2.48 0.99
N ILE A 259 14.95 -2.46 1.33
CA ILE A 259 14.42 -2.12 2.65
C ILE A 259 14.53 -3.31 3.61
N GLY A 260 14.00 -4.45 3.23
CA GLY A 260 13.92 -5.65 4.09
C GLY A 260 15.21 -6.48 4.13
N GLY A 261 16.03 -6.34 3.10
CA GLY A 261 17.21 -7.15 2.84
C GLY A 261 16.95 -8.17 1.74
N MET A 262 17.99 -8.53 1.00
CA MET A 262 17.91 -9.49 -0.08
C MET A 262 17.59 -10.89 0.44
N TYR A 263 16.54 -11.50 -0.09
CA TYR A 263 16.15 -12.87 0.23
C TYR A 263 16.42 -13.77 -0.97
N GLY A 264 17.54 -14.48 -0.92
CA GLY A 264 17.98 -15.35 -2.01
C GLY A 264 18.43 -14.58 -3.25
N MET A 265 18.28 -15.19 -4.43
CA MET A 265 18.59 -14.60 -5.73
C MET A 265 17.30 -14.28 -6.52
N THR A 266 16.34 -13.67 -5.89
CA THR A 266 15.03 -13.42 -6.51
C THR A 266 15.05 -12.24 -7.48
N TYR A 267 16.04 -11.33 -7.33
CA TYR A 267 16.30 -10.19 -8.22
C TYR A 267 17.79 -9.94 -8.39
#